data_e9d2972b1f83367f0c7ccdaf1e362d5e
#
_entry.id   e9d2972b1f83367f0c7ccdaf1e362d5e
#
_cell.length_a   1.000
_cell.length_b   1.000
_cell.length_c   1.000
_cell.angle_alpha   90.00
_cell.angle_beta   90.00
_cell.angle_gamma   90.00
#
_symmetry.space_group_name_H-M   'P 1'
#
loop_
_entity.id
_entity.type
_entity.pdbx_description
1 polymer ?
#
loop_
_entity_poly.entity_id
_entity_poly.type
_entity_poly.pdbx_seq_one_letter_code
_entity_poly.pdbx_strand_id
1 'polypeptide(L)'
;HLGHASFHVTSRSSMPTPTLDRTSRYTEVRQRIQALLEGETDWVSGMATVACELHQSFPYFHWTGFYRAVGEEQLRVGPYQGTHGCLHISFDRGVCGAAARQRHTQLVPDVEAFPGHIACSSSTRSEIVVPVLTPGGELLAVLDVDSNEPAAFNTTDQEHLEALCAQLGAQFASSSIR
;
A
#
# COMPACT_ATOMS: atom_id res chain seq x y z
N HIS A 1 45.21 -1.67 53.32
CA HIS A 1 45.21 -1.96 51.84
C HIS A 1 43.83 -2.51 51.48
N LEU A 2 42.98 -1.65 50.91
CA LEU A 2 41.68 -2.02 50.35
C LEU A 2 41.85 -2.17 48.85
N GLY A 3 41.75 -3.40 48.36
CA GLY A 3 41.81 -3.70 46.92
C GLY A 3 40.52 -3.29 46.22
N HIS A 4 40.68 -2.43 45.21
CA HIS A 4 39.58 -2.09 44.31
C HIS A 4 39.46 -3.20 43.23
N ALA A 5 38.36 -3.93 43.26
CA ALA A 5 37.97 -4.83 42.19
C ALA A 5 37.29 -4.03 41.06
N SER A 6 37.96 -3.89 39.94
CA SER A 6 37.40 -3.33 38.71
C SER A 6 36.50 -4.36 38.03
N PHE A 7 35.21 -4.10 38.03
CA PHE A 7 34.27 -4.87 37.21
C PHE A 7 34.33 -4.36 35.76
N HIS A 8 34.89 -5.19 34.90
CA HIS A 8 34.78 -4.97 33.43
C HIS A 8 33.40 -5.36 32.97
N VAL A 9 32.57 -4.35 32.66
CA VAL A 9 31.31 -4.55 31.98
C VAL A 9 31.64 -4.83 30.51
N THR A 10 31.56 -6.08 30.09
CA THR A 10 31.66 -6.46 28.68
C THR A 10 30.37 -5.98 27.99
N SER A 11 30.52 -4.95 27.18
CA SER A 11 29.48 -4.48 26.26
C SER A 11 29.07 -5.65 25.34
N ARG A 12 27.85 -6.15 25.53
CA ARG A 12 27.22 -7.07 24.56
C ARG A 12 26.97 -6.28 23.29
N SER A 13 27.77 -6.54 22.28
CA SER A 13 27.49 -6.10 20.91
C SER A 13 26.12 -6.69 20.52
N SER A 14 25.13 -5.82 20.40
CA SER A 14 23.82 -6.22 19.86
C SER A 14 24.02 -6.58 18.39
N MET A 15 23.91 -7.86 18.08
CA MET A 15 23.83 -8.32 16.70
C MET A 15 22.65 -7.59 16.04
N PRO A 16 22.82 -6.99 14.86
CA PRO A 16 21.70 -6.39 14.16
C PRO A 16 20.67 -7.48 13.86
N THR A 17 19.43 -7.23 14.22
CA THR A 17 18.31 -8.12 13.88
C THR A 17 18.31 -8.29 12.36
N PRO A 18 18.30 -9.53 11.82
CA PRO A 18 18.27 -9.74 10.39
C PRO A 18 17.09 -8.98 9.79
N THR A 19 17.35 -8.07 8.86
CA THR A 19 16.29 -7.40 8.11
C THR A 19 15.63 -8.45 7.22
N LEU A 20 14.34 -8.71 7.42
CA LEU A 20 13.58 -9.61 6.55
C LEU A 20 13.68 -9.12 5.11
N ASP A 21 13.89 -10.03 4.17
CA ASP A 21 13.76 -9.69 2.76
C ASP A 21 12.31 -9.27 2.42
N ARG A 22 12.14 -8.62 1.29
CA ARG A 22 10.85 -8.04 0.88
C ARG A 22 9.75 -9.11 0.77
N THR A 23 10.05 -10.26 0.20
CA THR A 23 9.11 -11.38 0.05
C THR A 23 8.63 -11.91 1.39
N SER A 24 9.56 -12.18 2.32
CA SER A 24 9.24 -12.66 3.66
C SER A 24 8.38 -11.64 4.43
N ARG A 25 8.67 -10.36 4.29
CA ARG A 25 7.87 -9.29 4.90
C ARG A 25 6.46 -9.26 4.35
N TYR A 26 6.28 -9.37 3.04
CA TYR A 26 4.93 -9.46 2.45
C TYR A 26 4.17 -10.68 2.93
N THR A 27 4.83 -11.84 3.07
CA THR A 27 4.19 -13.05 3.59
C THR A 27 3.65 -12.82 4.99
N GLU A 28 4.44 -12.23 5.88
CA GLU A 28 4.00 -11.91 7.25
C GLU A 28 2.86 -10.90 7.29
N VAL A 29 2.96 -9.82 6.52
CA VAL A 29 1.95 -8.76 6.47
C VAL A 29 0.63 -9.29 5.93
N ARG A 30 0.66 -10.09 4.86
CA ARG A 30 -0.54 -10.67 4.27
C ARG A 30 -1.22 -11.68 5.21
N GLN A 31 -0.45 -12.50 5.94
CA GLN A 31 -0.99 -13.39 6.96
C GLN A 31 -1.67 -12.60 8.09
N ARG A 32 -1.06 -11.50 8.53
CA ARG A 32 -1.61 -10.62 9.56
C ARG A 32 -2.90 -9.96 9.10
N ILE A 33 -2.93 -9.42 7.88
CA ILE A 33 -4.13 -8.82 7.28
C ILE A 33 -5.24 -9.87 7.17
N GLN A 34 -4.93 -11.07 6.71
CA GLN A 34 -5.92 -12.15 6.60
C GLN A 34 -6.54 -12.50 7.95
N ALA A 35 -5.73 -12.58 9.00
CA ALA A 35 -6.22 -12.85 10.35
C ALA A 35 -7.09 -11.70 10.90
N LEU A 36 -6.68 -10.45 10.68
CA LEU A 36 -7.42 -9.27 11.12
C LEU A 36 -8.76 -9.10 10.42
N LEU A 37 -8.85 -9.50 9.16
CA LEU A 37 -10.06 -9.34 8.34
C LEU A 37 -10.91 -10.61 8.28
N GLU A 38 -10.60 -11.64 9.08
CA GLU A 38 -11.40 -12.86 9.14
C GLU A 38 -12.85 -12.55 9.56
N GLY A 39 -13.80 -12.83 8.67
CA GLY A 39 -15.21 -12.57 8.90
C GLY A 39 -15.65 -11.10 8.80
N GLU A 40 -14.73 -10.19 8.46
CA GLU A 40 -15.07 -8.77 8.25
C GLU A 40 -15.88 -8.57 6.98
N THR A 41 -16.96 -7.81 7.06
CA THR A 41 -17.87 -7.50 5.95
C THR A 41 -17.92 -6.02 5.62
N ASP A 42 -17.42 -5.15 6.50
CA ASP A 42 -17.36 -3.71 6.27
C ASP A 42 -16.12 -3.34 5.42
N TRP A 43 -16.37 -2.85 4.22
CA TRP A 43 -15.32 -2.49 3.28
C TRP A 43 -14.44 -1.33 3.78
N VAL A 44 -15.03 -0.37 4.52
CA VAL A 44 -14.26 0.77 5.09
C VAL A 44 -13.28 0.26 6.15
N SER A 45 -13.74 -0.62 7.04
CA SER A 45 -12.87 -1.28 8.03
C SER A 45 -11.75 -2.08 7.36
N GLY A 46 -12.08 -2.80 6.28
CA GLY A 46 -11.11 -3.54 5.48
C GLY A 46 -10.03 -2.65 4.88
N MET A 47 -10.42 -1.58 4.18
CA MET A 47 -9.49 -0.61 3.59
C MET A 47 -8.59 0.05 4.63
N ALA A 48 -9.18 0.48 5.75
CA ALA A 48 -8.44 1.16 6.82
C ALA A 48 -7.38 0.25 7.43
N THR A 49 -7.73 -1.00 7.72
CA THR A 49 -6.80 -2.00 8.28
C THR A 49 -5.68 -2.32 7.30
N VAL A 50 -5.98 -2.55 6.04
CA VAL A 50 -4.97 -2.83 5.01
C VAL A 50 -4.02 -1.66 4.82
N ALA A 51 -4.54 -0.43 4.70
CA ALA A 51 -3.72 0.77 4.56
C ALA A 51 -2.76 0.93 5.75
N CYS A 52 -3.25 0.72 6.97
CA CYS A 52 -2.46 0.78 8.19
C CYS A 52 -1.33 -0.28 8.20
N GLU A 53 -1.67 -1.54 7.98
CA GLU A 53 -0.71 -2.64 8.02
C GLU A 53 0.38 -2.52 6.95
N LEU A 54 0.03 -2.16 5.73
CA LEU A 54 0.99 -1.94 4.65
C LEU A 54 1.90 -0.75 4.95
N HIS A 55 1.33 0.38 5.33
CA HIS A 55 2.10 1.61 5.57
C HIS A 55 3.15 1.44 6.67
N GLN A 56 2.79 0.75 7.75
CA GLN A 56 3.71 0.51 8.88
C GLN A 56 4.77 -0.56 8.59
N SER A 57 4.52 -1.45 7.65
CA SER A 57 5.38 -2.61 7.40
C SER A 57 6.51 -2.34 6.42
N PHE A 58 6.39 -1.31 5.57
CA PHE A 58 7.37 -1.01 4.54
C PHE A 58 7.88 0.44 4.67
N PRO A 59 9.17 0.64 4.97
CA PRO A 59 9.72 1.97 5.22
C PRO A 59 9.74 2.88 3.98
N TYR A 60 9.60 2.31 2.78
CA TYR A 60 9.52 3.07 1.51
C TYR A 60 8.09 3.38 1.07
N PHE A 61 7.07 2.97 1.84
CA PHE A 61 5.68 3.37 1.65
C PHE A 61 5.46 4.70 2.37
N HIS A 62 5.47 5.81 1.65
CA HIS A 62 5.32 7.14 2.25
C HIS A 62 3.88 7.63 2.23
N TRP A 63 3.07 7.13 1.31
CA TRP A 63 1.63 7.26 1.30
C TRP A 63 1.01 5.92 0.89
N THR A 64 -0.04 5.50 1.58
CA THR A 64 -0.70 4.23 1.30
C THR A 64 -2.20 4.38 1.51
N GLY A 65 -2.99 4.14 0.50
CA GLY A 65 -4.42 4.32 0.65
C GLY A 65 -5.24 3.81 -0.52
N PHE A 66 -6.54 3.95 -0.38
CA PHE A 66 -7.51 3.52 -1.38
C PHE A 66 -8.23 4.71 -1.98
N TYR A 67 -8.41 4.66 -3.30
CA TYR A 67 -9.36 5.49 -4.00
C TYR A 67 -10.52 4.62 -4.47
N ARG A 68 -11.72 4.89 -3.97
CA ARG A 68 -12.93 4.11 -4.29
C ARG A 68 -13.50 4.52 -5.63
N ALA A 69 -13.95 3.54 -6.41
CA ALA A 69 -14.74 3.81 -7.61
C ALA A 69 -16.15 4.26 -7.21
N VAL A 70 -16.53 5.47 -7.58
CA VAL A 70 -17.84 6.05 -7.28
C VAL A 70 -18.47 6.64 -8.55
N GLY A 71 -19.72 6.32 -8.81
CA GLY A 71 -20.40 6.79 -10.02
C GLY A 71 -19.69 6.36 -11.30
N GLU A 72 -19.81 7.17 -12.34
CA GLU A 72 -19.21 6.91 -13.64
C GLU A 72 -17.82 7.56 -13.72
N GLU A 73 -16.79 6.76 -13.96
CA GLU A 73 -15.41 7.19 -14.23
C GLU A 73 -14.80 8.15 -13.21
N GLN A 74 -15.16 7.99 -11.92
CA GLN A 74 -14.65 8.80 -10.83
C GLN A 74 -14.07 7.93 -9.70
N LEU A 75 -12.95 8.39 -9.17
CA LEU A 75 -12.36 7.90 -7.92
C LEU A 75 -12.54 8.94 -6.83
N ARG A 76 -12.86 8.47 -5.63
CA ARG A 76 -12.91 9.29 -4.43
C ARG A 76 -12.01 8.71 -3.35
N VAL A 77 -11.26 9.55 -2.66
CA VAL A 77 -10.38 9.11 -1.58
C VAL A 77 -11.17 8.30 -0.54
N GLY A 78 -10.57 7.19 -0.14
CA GLY A 78 -11.00 6.33 0.95
C GLY A 78 -10.00 6.41 2.11
N PRO A 79 -9.95 5.38 2.97
CA PRO A 79 -8.97 5.31 4.04
C PRO A 79 -7.54 5.30 3.52
N TYR A 80 -6.67 6.08 4.15
CA TYR A 80 -5.26 6.18 3.81
C TYR A 80 -4.39 6.50 5.01
N GLN A 81 -3.08 6.35 4.84
CA GLN A 81 -2.01 6.72 5.75
C GLN A 81 -1.03 7.63 5.03
N GLY A 82 -0.48 8.60 5.75
CA GLY A 82 0.42 9.63 5.21
C GLY A 82 -0.20 11.02 5.26
N THR A 83 0.30 11.93 4.43
CA THR A 83 -0.26 13.28 4.29
C THR A 83 -1.58 13.25 3.52
N HIS A 84 -2.30 14.38 3.46
CA HIS A 84 -3.55 14.42 2.69
C HIS A 84 -3.32 14.09 1.20
N GLY A 85 -4.29 13.38 0.61
CA GLY A 85 -4.32 13.09 -0.82
C GLY A 85 -5.35 13.93 -1.58
N CYS A 86 -5.40 13.76 -2.90
CA CYS A 86 -6.46 14.33 -3.71
C CYS A 86 -7.82 13.77 -3.30
N LEU A 87 -8.87 14.59 -3.22
CA LEU A 87 -10.21 14.11 -2.83
C LEU A 87 -10.93 13.37 -3.95
N HIS A 88 -10.70 13.80 -5.19
CA HIS A 88 -11.35 13.30 -6.40
C HIS A 88 -10.33 13.11 -7.51
N ILE A 89 -10.41 11.99 -8.21
CA ILE A 89 -9.59 11.72 -9.40
C ILE A 89 -10.49 11.15 -10.48
N SER A 90 -10.48 11.77 -11.67
CA SER A 90 -11.16 11.22 -12.85
C SER A 90 -10.34 10.08 -13.46
N PHE A 91 -11.00 9.10 -14.08
CA PHE A 91 -10.33 7.96 -14.73
C PHE A 91 -9.42 8.38 -15.90
N ASP A 92 -9.62 9.55 -16.48
CA ASP A 92 -8.82 10.06 -17.58
C ASP A 92 -7.48 10.69 -17.14
N ARG A 93 -7.21 10.80 -15.82
CA ARG A 93 -6.08 11.54 -15.28
C ARG A 93 -5.23 10.76 -14.30
N GLY A 94 -3.91 10.92 -14.44
CA GLY A 94 -2.91 10.42 -13.51
C GLY A 94 -2.77 8.90 -13.49
N VAL A 95 -1.95 8.42 -12.56
CA VAL A 95 -1.63 6.99 -12.42
C VAL A 95 -2.84 6.21 -11.88
N CYS A 96 -3.52 6.73 -10.86
CA CYS A 96 -4.74 6.12 -10.30
C CYS A 96 -5.85 6.03 -11.36
N GLY A 97 -6.05 7.08 -12.15
CA GLY A 97 -7.01 7.07 -13.26
C GLY A 97 -6.67 6.01 -14.30
N ALA A 98 -5.40 5.89 -14.68
CA ALA A 98 -4.94 4.87 -15.62
C ALA A 98 -5.19 3.44 -15.09
N ALA A 99 -4.88 3.17 -13.83
CA ALA A 99 -5.13 1.87 -13.20
C ALA A 99 -6.63 1.53 -13.20
N ALA A 100 -7.47 2.51 -12.85
CA ALA A 100 -8.93 2.35 -12.83
C ALA A 100 -9.51 2.07 -14.22
N ARG A 101 -9.11 2.88 -15.22
CA ARG A 101 -9.59 2.76 -16.61
C ARG A 101 -9.16 1.46 -17.28
N GLN A 102 -7.89 1.11 -17.12
CA GLN A 102 -7.30 -0.07 -17.76
C GLN A 102 -7.55 -1.35 -16.98
N ARG A 103 -7.91 -1.26 -15.69
CA ARG A 103 -8.03 -2.39 -14.74
C ARG A 103 -6.74 -3.21 -14.66
N HIS A 104 -5.62 -2.51 -14.74
CA HIS A 104 -4.27 -3.05 -14.70
C HIS A 104 -3.40 -2.27 -13.73
N THR A 105 -2.50 -2.99 -13.06
CA THR A 105 -1.48 -2.38 -12.21
C THR A 105 -0.62 -1.41 -13.01
N GLN A 106 -0.38 -0.23 -12.43
CA GLN A 106 0.57 0.75 -12.91
C GLN A 106 1.78 0.74 -11.98
N LEU A 107 2.92 0.28 -12.51
CA LEU A 107 4.21 0.30 -11.81
C LEU A 107 5.04 1.44 -12.40
N VAL A 108 5.19 2.54 -11.64
CA VAL A 108 5.76 3.80 -12.13
C VAL A 108 7.05 4.12 -11.39
N PRO A 109 8.22 3.87 -11.99
CA PRO A 109 9.52 4.13 -11.34
C PRO A 109 9.85 5.61 -11.23
N ASP A 110 9.27 6.44 -12.09
CA ASP A 110 9.45 7.90 -12.12
C ASP A 110 8.13 8.57 -12.48
N VAL A 111 7.48 9.19 -11.48
CA VAL A 111 6.18 9.84 -11.67
C VAL A 111 6.24 11.03 -12.61
N GLU A 112 7.37 11.72 -12.70
CA GLU A 112 7.55 12.86 -13.61
C GLU A 112 7.52 12.44 -15.09
N ALA A 113 7.93 11.21 -15.36
CA ALA A 113 7.90 10.65 -16.72
C ALA A 113 6.52 10.07 -17.09
N PHE A 114 5.58 9.96 -16.16
CA PHE A 114 4.25 9.41 -16.43
C PHE A 114 3.35 10.47 -17.08
N PRO A 115 2.79 10.19 -18.28
CA PRO A 115 1.92 11.15 -18.97
C PRO A 115 0.67 11.50 -18.17
N GLY A 116 0.43 12.79 -17.95
CA GLY A 116 -0.73 13.28 -17.21
C GLY A 116 -0.68 13.04 -15.70
N HIS A 117 0.51 12.81 -15.13
CA HIS A 117 0.70 12.67 -13.70
C HIS A 117 0.06 13.82 -12.92
N ILE A 118 -0.67 13.49 -11.85
CA ILE A 118 -1.25 14.45 -10.91
C ILE A 118 -0.40 14.46 -9.65
N ALA A 119 0.25 15.58 -9.37
CA ALA A 119 1.01 15.79 -8.16
C ALA A 119 0.08 16.13 -6.98
N CYS A 120 -0.49 15.09 -6.32
CA CYS A 120 -1.17 15.29 -5.03
C CYS A 120 -0.17 15.52 -3.89
N SER A 121 1.10 15.11 -4.07
CA SER A 121 2.23 15.41 -3.22
C SER A 121 3.45 15.75 -4.07
N SER A 122 4.16 16.82 -3.69
CA SER A 122 5.39 17.23 -4.39
C SER A 122 6.61 16.36 -4.07
N SER A 123 6.52 15.51 -3.05
CA SER A 123 7.62 14.65 -2.60
C SER A 123 7.63 13.27 -3.26
N THR A 124 6.53 12.84 -3.87
CA THR A 124 6.43 11.54 -4.53
C THR A 124 7.40 11.45 -5.71
N ARG A 125 8.15 10.34 -5.79
CA ARG A 125 9.10 10.04 -6.87
C ARG A 125 8.70 8.80 -7.66
N SER A 126 8.21 7.78 -6.99
CA SER A 126 7.70 6.54 -7.62
C SER A 126 6.37 6.14 -7.02
N GLU A 127 5.61 5.35 -7.75
CA GLU A 127 4.24 5.00 -7.40
C GLU A 127 3.88 3.63 -7.95
N ILE A 128 3.08 2.88 -7.20
CA ILE A 128 2.41 1.67 -7.68
C ILE A 128 0.92 1.78 -7.38
N VAL A 129 0.09 1.54 -8.38
CA VAL A 129 -1.37 1.55 -8.22
C VAL A 129 -1.93 0.22 -8.70
N VAL A 130 -2.66 -0.46 -7.83
CA VAL A 130 -3.22 -1.80 -8.09
C VAL A 130 -4.75 -1.74 -8.02
N PRO A 131 -5.47 -2.14 -9.08
CA PRO A 131 -6.92 -2.17 -9.03
C PRO A 131 -7.43 -3.28 -8.11
N VAL A 132 -8.49 -2.97 -7.35
CA VAL A 132 -9.25 -3.94 -6.55
C VAL A 132 -10.47 -4.33 -7.35
N LEU A 133 -10.42 -5.51 -7.94
CA LEU A 133 -11.49 -6.04 -8.79
C LEU A 133 -12.24 -7.16 -8.07
N THR A 134 -13.56 -7.20 -8.24
CA THR A 134 -14.33 -8.38 -7.87
C THR A 134 -13.97 -9.57 -8.77
N PRO A 135 -14.30 -10.81 -8.39
CA PRO A 135 -14.13 -11.96 -9.28
C PRO A 135 -14.82 -11.81 -10.64
N GLY A 136 -15.90 -11.03 -10.71
CA GLY A 136 -16.62 -10.70 -11.93
C GLY A 136 -15.99 -9.57 -12.75
N GLY A 137 -14.88 -8.94 -12.27
CA GLY A 137 -14.17 -7.88 -12.96
C GLY A 137 -14.70 -6.45 -12.69
N GLU A 138 -15.60 -6.28 -11.75
CA GLU A 138 -16.06 -4.95 -11.33
C GLU A 138 -14.98 -4.24 -10.51
N LEU A 139 -14.72 -2.97 -10.80
CA LEU A 139 -13.78 -2.16 -10.05
C LEU A 139 -14.42 -1.62 -8.77
N LEU A 140 -13.88 -1.99 -7.62
CA LEU A 140 -14.28 -1.45 -6.31
C LEU A 140 -13.46 -0.22 -5.92
N ALA A 141 -12.16 -0.29 -6.13
CA ALA A 141 -11.20 0.75 -5.76
C ALA A 141 -9.89 0.52 -6.50
N VAL A 142 -8.94 1.44 -6.30
CA VAL A 142 -7.52 1.22 -6.53
C VAL A 142 -6.78 1.37 -5.21
N LEU A 143 -5.78 0.52 -4.99
CA LEU A 143 -4.79 0.68 -3.92
C LEU A 143 -3.63 1.48 -4.50
N ASP A 144 -3.38 2.64 -3.92
CA ASP A 144 -2.32 3.56 -4.30
C ASP A 144 -1.22 3.58 -3.24
N VAL A 145 0.01 3.41 -3.66
CA VAL A 145 1.19 3.51 -2.80
C VAL A 145 2.22 4.42 -3.45
N ASP A 146 2.59 5.47 -2.74
CA ASP A 146 3.60 6.44 -3.16
C ASP A 146 4.89 6.29 -2.36
N SER A 147 6.01 6.48 -3.02
CA SER A 147 7.32 6.58 -2.38
C SER A 147 8.02 7.87 -2.75
N ASN A 148 8.73 8.45 -1.79
CA ASN A 148 9.63 9.58 -1.99
C ASN A 148 10.99 9.15 -2.59
N GLU A 149 11.17 7.84 -2.76
CA GLU A 149 12.35 7.25 -3.39
C GLU A 149 12.05 6.93 -4.86
N PRO A 150 12.98 7.20 -5.80
CA PRO A 150 12.81 6.78 -7.18
C PRO A 150 12.88 5.25 -7.28
N ALA A 151 12.11 4.67 -8.20
CA ALA A 151 12.09 3.23 -8.49
C ALA A 151 12.00 2.35 -7.21
N ALA A 152 11.19 2.78 -6.24
CA ALA A 152 11.07 2.09 -4.95
C ALA A 152 10.38 0.73 -5.06
N PHE A 153 9.46 0.58 -6.03
CA PHE A 153 8.66 -0.63 -6.22
C PHE A 153 9.23 -1.51 -7.34
N ASN A 154 9.12 -2.81 -7.16
CA ASN A 154 9.54 -3.81 -8.15
C ASN A 154 8.46 -4.89 -8.35
N THR A 155 8.79 -5.94 -9.11
CA THR A 155 7.86 -7.03 -9.40
C THR A 155 7.40 -7.79 -8.14
N THR A 156 8.22 -7.85 -7.09
CA THR A 156 7.82 -8.46 -5.81
C THR A 156 6.68 -7.66 -5.17
N ASP A 157 6.77 -6.33 -5.15
CA ASP A 157 5.67 -5.48 -4.66
C ASP A 157 4.42 -5.69 -5.50
N GLN A 158 4.57 -5.68 -6.82
CA GLN A 158 3.44 -5.86 -7.73
C GLN A 158 2.71 -7.18 -7.48
N GLU A 159 3.43 -8.30 -7.47
CA GLU A 159 2.85 -9.64 -7.30
C GLU A 159 2.09 -9.77 -5.96
N HIS A 160 2.70 -9.30 -4.87
CA HIS A 160 2.08 -9.40 -3.55
C HIS A 160 0.90 -8.45 -3.37
N LEU A 161 0.99 -7.23 -3.88
CA LEU A 161 -0.12 -6.26 -3.81
C LEU A 161 -1.28 -6.67 -4.72
N GLU A 162 -1.00 -7.23 -5.91
CA GLU A 162 -2.03 -7.78 -6.78
C GLU A 162 -2.78 -8.95 -6.12
N ALA A 163 -2.05 -9.88 -5.48
CA ALA A 163 -2.66 -10.99 -4.77
C ALA A 163 -3.51 -10.51 -3.58
N LEU A 164 -3.04 -9.51 -2.83
CA LEU A 164 -3.82 -8.89 -1.75
C LEU A 164 -5.09 -8.22 -2.29
N CYS A 165 -4.99 -7.42 -3.34
CA CYS A 165 -6.14 -6.74 -3.94
C CYS A 165 -7.16 -7.72 -4.52
N ALA A 166 -6.72 -8.84 -5.12
CA ALA A 166 -7.62 -9.89 -5.58
C ALA A 166 -8.39 -10.53 -4.41
N GLN A 167 -7.72 -10.77 -3.29
CA GLN A 167 -8.35 -11.28 -2.07
C GLN A 167 -9.39 -10.31 -1.51
N LEU A 168 -9.07 -9.01 -1.45
CA LEU A 168 -10.00 -7.97 -1.00
C LEU A 168 -11.21 -7.85 -1.93
N GLY A 169 -10.99 -7.89 -3.23
CA GLY A 169 -12.06 -7.84 -4.23
C GLY A 169 -13.04 -9.02 -4.11
N ALA A 170 -12.54 -10.21 -3.78
CA ALA A 170 -13.39 -11.37 -3.52
C ALA A 170 -14.15 -11.24 -2.19
N GLN A 171 -13.48 -10.81 -1.13
CA GLN A 171 -14.09 -10.69 0.21
C GLN A 171 -15.17 -9.63 0.25
N PHE A 172 -14.97 -8.48 -0.39
CA PHE A 172 -15.88 -7.33 -0.31
C PHE A 172 -16.74 -7.12 -1.56
N ALA A 173 -16.84 -8.12 -2.43
CA ALA A 173 -17.63 -8.05 -3.67
C ALA A 173 -19.10 -7.64 -3.45
N SER A 174 -19.69 -8.04 -2.32
CA SER A 174 -21.09 -7.77 -1.96
C SER A 174 -21.28 -6.52 -1.08
N SER A 175 -20.20 -5.80 -0.75
CA SER A 175 -20.28 -4.62 0.11
C SER A 175 -21.01 -3.47 -0.58
N SER A 176 -22.02 -2.91 0.08
CA SER A 176 -22.93 -1.91 -0.48
C SER A 176 -22.38 -0.47 -0.48
N ILE A 177 -21.12 -0.26 -0.11
CA ILE A 177 -20.51 1.08 -0.01
C ILE A 177 -19.86 1.42 -1.35
N ARG A 178 -20.64 2.06 -2.18
CA ARG A 178 -20.19 2.72 -3.41
C ARG A 178 -20.07 4.22 -3.20
#